data_be61014e9dbd1a61c632d9b2f964ec89
#
_entry.id   be61014e9dbd1a61c632d9b2f964ec89
#
_cell.length_a   1.000
_cell.length_b   1.000
_cell.length_c   1.000
_cell.angle_alpha   90.00
_cell.angle_beta   90.00
_cell.angle_gamma   90.00
#
_symmetry.space_group_name_H-M   'P 1'
#
loop_
_entity.id
_entity.type
_entity.pdbx_description
1 polymer ?
#
loop_
_entity_poly.entity_id
_entity_poly.type
_entity_poly.pdbx_seq_one_letter_code
_entity_poly.pdbx_strand_id
1 'polypeptide(L)'
;MITPTHYMLLSAALFIIGVAGVMMRRNIIVIFMSIELILNAVNINLVAFSSQLQNQIGQVFAIFVIAVAAAEAAVGLGIILAFYRNKETVNIDEMNLMRW
;
A
#
# COMPACT_ATOMS: atom_id res chain seq x y z
N MET A 1 -4.01 -21.84 18.54
CA MET A 1 -4.52 -22.06 17.18
C MET A 1 -4.83 -20.73 16.51
N ILE A 2 -4.42 -20.58 15.27
CA ILE A 2 -4.64 -19.33 14.53
C ILE A 2 -6.05 -19.35 13.93
N THR A 3 -6.82 -18.30 14.22
CA THR A 3 -8.19 -18.15 13.73
C THR A 3 -8.27 -16.96 12.77
N PRO A 4 -9.36 -16.82 11.99
CA PRO A 4 -9.54 -15.61 11.16
C PRO A 4 -9.47 -14.32 11.96
N THR A 5 -9.86 -14.33 13.23
CA THR A 5 -9.77 -13.15 14.09
C THR A 5 -8.32 -12.67 14.24
N HIS A 6 -7.36 -13.58 14.33
CA HIS A 6 -5.95 -13.21 14.41
C HIS A 6 -5.50 -12.47 13.17
N TYR A 7 -5.92 -12.93 12.00
CA TYR A 7 -5.58 -12.24 10.73
C TYR A 7 -6.24 -10.88 10.63
N MET A 8 -7.48 -10.76 11.11
CA MET A 8 -8.18 -9.47 11.13
C MET A 8 -7.49 -8.47 12.04
N LEU A 9 -7.00 -8.91 13.19
CA LEU A 9 -6.26 -8.04 14.10
C LEU A 9 -4.93 -7.59 13.48
N LEU A 10 -4.22 -8.49 12.85
CA LEU A 10 -2.98 -8.13 12.14
C LEU A 10 -3.27 -7.13 11.01
N SER A 11 -4.31 -7.39 10.24
CA SER A 11 -4.74 -6.51 9.17
C SER A 11 -5.08 -5.11 9.69
N ALA A 12 -5.84 -5.04 10.77
CA ALA A 12 -6.19 -3.76 11.40
C ALA A 12 -4.95 -3.00 11.85
N ALA A 13 -3.99 -3.69 12.46
CA ALA A 13 -2.74 -3.07 12.90
C ALA A 13 -1.96 -2.51 11.70
N LEU A 14 -1.81 -3.28 10.63
CA LEU A 14 -1.10 -2.83 9.42
C LEU A 14 -1.83 -1.65 8.77
N PHE A 15 -3.14 -1.69 8.74
CA PHE A 15 -3.95 -0.60 8.18
C PHE A 15 -3.72 0.69 8.95
N ILE A 16 -3.76 0.63 10.27
CA ILE A 16 -3.55 1.79 11.14
C ILE A 16 -2.14 2.35 10.94
N ILE A 17 -1.12 1.49 10.88
CA ILE A 17 0.26 1.92 10.65
C ILE A 17 0.37 2.60 9.28
N GLY A 18 -0.24 2.03 8.25
CA GLY A 18 -0.23 2.59 6.91
C GLY A 18 -0.89 3.95 6.85
N VAL A 19 -2.07 4.10 7.45
CA VAL A 19 -2.79 5.38 7.49
C VAL A 19 -1.97 6.42 8.24
N ALA A 20 -1.40 6.05 9.37
CA ALA A 20 -0.54 6.96 10.14
C ALA A 20 0.66 7.43 9.30
N GLY A 21 1.28 6.52 8.56
CA GLY A 21 2.40 6.88 7.69
C GLY A 21 2.03 7.89 6.63
N VAL A 22 0.87 7.71 6.00
CA VAL A 22 0.38 8.65 4.98
C VAL A 22 0.11 10.02 5.59
N MET A 23 -0.49 10.06 6.77
CA MET A 23 -0.92 11.31 7.38
C MET A 23 0.22 12.09 8.04
N MET A 24 1.27 11.40 8.49
CA MET A 24 2.30 12.02 9.33
C MET A 24 3.59 12.35 8.57
N ARG A 25 3.78 11.82 7.38
CA ARG A 25 5.05 11.98 6.65
C ARG A 25 4.87 12.75 5.36
N ARG A 26 5.90 13.52 4.99
CA ARG A 26 5.92 14.27 3.74
C ARG A 26 6.79 13.60 2.68
N ASN A 27 7.62 12.66 3.09
CA ASN A 27 8.48 11.91 2.18
C ASN A 27 7.61 10.98 1.34
N ILE A 28 7.64 11.17 0.01
CA ILE A 28 6.77 10.43 -0.89
C ILE A 28 7.08 8.93 -0.89
N ILE A 29 8.32 8.54 -0.63
CA ILE A 29 8.69 7.13 -0.55
C ILE A 29 8.00 6.50 0.66
N VAL A 30 7.99 7.19 1.81
CA VAL A 30 7.31 6.72 3.01
C VAL A 30 5.80 6.65 2.77
N ILE A 31 5.22 7.66 2.12
CA ILE A 31 3.80 7.64 1.76
C ILE A 31 3.49 6.45 0.88
N PHE A 32 4.33 6.20 -0.10
CA PHE A 32 4.17 5.08 -1.03
C PHE A 32 4.20 3.74 -0.31
N MET A 33 5.19 3.55 0.58
CA MET A 33 5.30 2.34 1.38
C MET A 33 4.12 2.17 2.32
N SER A 34 3.59 3.28 2.85
CA SER A 34 2.42 3.26 3.73
C SER A 34 1.17 2.81 2.98
N ILE A 35 1.00 3.26 1.75
CA ILE A 35 -0.10 2.80 0.88
C ILE A 35 0.04 1.30 0.62
N GLU A 36 1.25 0.81 0.40
CA GLU A 36 1.48 -0.63 0.23
C GLU A 36 1.08 -1.43 1.47
N LEU A 37 1.34 -0.90 2.67
CA LEU A 37 0.88 -1.54 3.91
C LEU A 37 -0.64 -1.58 3.98
N ILE A 38 -1.32 -0.52 3.56
CA ILE A 38 -2.79 -0.47 3.54
C ILE A 38 -3.33 -1.54 2.58
N LEU A 39 -2.75 -1.66 1.40
CA LEU A 39 -3.16 -2.66 0.42
C LEU A 39 -2.91 -4.07 0.93
N ASN A 40 -1.80 -4.30 1.62
CA ASN A 40 -1.52 -5.59 2.23
C ASN A 40 -2.52 -5.93 3.32
N ALA A 41 -2.96 -4.93 4.10
CA ALA A 41 -4.00 -5.14 5.11
C ALA A 41 -5.29 -5.63 4.46
N VAL A 42 -5.68 -5.04 3.35
CA VAL A 42 -6.86 -5.46 2.58
C VAL A 42 -6.66 -6.90 2.08
N ASN A 43 -5.49 -7.22 1.57
CA ASN A 43 -5.19 -8.57 1.06
C ASN A 43 -5.27 -9.62 2.15
N ILE A 44 -4.76 -9.33 3.33
CA ILE A 44 -4.84 -10.25 4.46
C ILE A 44 -6.30 -10.58 4.76
N ASN A 45 -7.17 -9.57 4.78
CA ASN A 45 -8.59 -9.77 5.01
C ASN A 45 -9.24 -10.59 3.88
N LEU A 46 -8.91 -10.30 2.63
CA LEU A 46 -9.45 -11.05 1.50
C LEU A 46 -9.12 -12.53 1.59
N VAL A 47 -7.87 -12.85 1.91
CA VAL A 47 -7.42 -14.24 2.04
C VAL A 47 -8.04 -14.90 3.26
N ALA A 48 -8.10 -14.18 4.39
CA ALA A 48 -8.66 -14.71 5.62
C ALA A 48 -10.15 -15.06 5.47
N PHE A 49 -10.92 -14.15 4.88
CA PHE A 49 -12.36 -14.39 4.65
C PHE A 49 -12.57 -15.47 3.60
N SER A 50 -11.73 -15.50 2.55
CA SER A 50 -11.80 -16.55 1.54
C SER A 50 -11.59 -17.93 2.16
N SER A 51 -10.60 -18.03 3.05
CA SER A 51 -10.32 -19.29 3.76
C SER A 51 -11.47 -19.68 4.67
N GLN A 52 -12.03 -18.72 5.42
CA GLN A 52 -13.13 -18.96 6.34
C GLN A 52 -14.38 -19.46 5.60
N LEU A 53 -14.68 -18.88 4.46
CA LEU A 53 -15.85 -19.20 3.66
C LEU A 53 -15.60 -20.35 2.69
N GLN A 54 -14.38 -20.87 2.64
CA GLN A 54 -13.97 -21.93 1.72
C GLN A 54 -14.28 -21.57 0.25
N ASN A 55 -14.03 -20.31 -0.09
CA ASN A 55 -14.31 -19.76 -1.41
C ASN A 55 -13.04 -19.08 -1.94
N GLN A 56 -12.61 -19.47 -3.13
CA GLN A 56 -11.35 -19.00 -3.72
C GLN A 56 -11.45 -17.60 -4.33
N ILE A 57 -12.63 -17.02 -4.43
CA ILE A 57 -12.82 -15.70 -5.06
C ILE A 57 -11.99 -14.63 -4.34
N GLY A 58 -11.94 -14.65 -3.01
CA GLY A 58 -11.14 -13.70 -2.24
C GLY A 58 -9.66 -13.80 -2.54
N GLN A 59 -9.16 -15.02 -2.77
CA GLN A 59 -7.76 -15.22 -3.13
C GLN A 59 -7.44 -14.70 -4.52
N VAL A 60 -8.35 -14.86 -5.45
CA VAL A 60 -8.21 -14.30 -6.81
C VAL A 60 -8.15 -12.78 -6.75
N PHE A 61 -9.04 -12.15 -5.98
CA PHE A 61 -9.02 -10.71 -5.79
C PHE A 61 -7.70 -10.25 -5.14
N ALA A 62 -7.19 -11.00 -4.17
CA ALA A 62 -5.92 -10.67 -3.54
C ALA A 62 -4.77 -10.68 -4.55
N ILE A 63 -4.76 -11.64 -5.47
CA ILE A 63 -3.76 -11.70 -6.53
C ILE A 63 -3.86 -10.47 -7.43
N PHE A 64 -5.07 -10.07 -7.80
CA PHE A 64 -5.27 -8.85 -8.59
C PHE A 64 -4.76 -7.61 -7.87
N VAL A 65 -5.06 -7.47 -6.58
CA VAL A 65 -4.58 -6.33 -5.80
C VAL A 65 -3.05 -6.31 -5.74
N ILE A 66 -2.42 -7.47 -5.56
CA ILE A 66 -0.97 -7.57 -5.55
C ILE A 66 -0.39 -7.16 -6.91
N ALA A 67 -0.99 -7.62 -8.01
CA ALA A 67 -0.53 -7.27 -9.35
C ALA A 67 -0.66 -5.76 -9.61
N VAL A 68 -1.80 -5.16 -9.24
CA VAL A 68 -2.02 -3.73 -9.38
C VAL A 68 -1.04 -2.95 -8.52
N ALA A 69 -0.83 -3.38 -7.28
CA ALA A 69 0.12 -2.74 -6.38
C ALA A 69 1.54 -2.78 -6.94
N ALA A 70 1.95 -3.91 -7.51
CA ALA A 70 3.27 -4.03 -8.12
C ALA A 70 3.42 -3.08 -9.32
N ALA A 71 2.39 -2.98 -10.15
CA ALA A 71 2.41 -2.06 -11.30
C ALA A 71 2.47 -0.61 -10.84
N GLU A 72 1.67 -0.24 -9.85
CA GLU A 72 1.67 1.10 -9.27
C GLU A 72 3.03 1.42 -8.65
N ALA A 73 3.63 0.46 -7.96
CA ALA A 73 4.95 0.64 -7.36
C ALA A 73 5.99 0.93 -8.44
N ALA A 74 5.99 0.17 -9.52
CA ALA A 74 6.94 0.36 -10.62
C ALA A 74 6.80 1.74 -11.25
N VAL A 75 5.57 2.12 -11.58
CA VAL A 75 5.29 3.43 -12.19
C VAL A 75 5.58 4.56 -11.21
N GLY A 76 5.12 4.42 -9.97
CA GLY A 76 5.31 5.44 -8.94
C GLY A 76 6.77 5.69 -8.62
N LEU A 77 7.56 4.63 -8.48
CA LEU A 77 8.99 4.76 -8.23
C LEU A 77 9.70 5.41 -9.43
N GLY A 78 9.27 5.09 -10.66
CA GLY A 78 9.79 5.75 -11.85
C GLY A 78 9.55 7.25 -11.83
N ILE A 79 8.35 7.67 -11.46
CA ILE A 79 8.00 9.09 -11.34
C ILE A 79 8.82 9.75 -10.24
N ILE A 80 8.96 9.11 -9.09
CA ILE A 80 9.75 9.63 -7.98
C ILE A 80 11.20 9.84 -8.39
N LEU A 81 11.79 8.87 -9.10
CA LEU A 81 13.15 8.98 -9.58
C LEU A 81 13.32 10.15 -10.57
N ALA A 82 12.34 10.33 -11.46
CA ALA A 82 12.39 11.44 -12.40
C ALA A 82 12.35 12.79 -11.67
N PHE A 83 11.50 12.93 -10.67
CA PHE A 83 11.45 14.14 -9.84
C PHE A 83 12.74 14.35 -9.08
N TYR A 84 13.27 13.31 -8.48
CA TYR A 84 14.50 13.41 -7.70
C TYR A 84 15.66 13.89 -8.56
N ARG A 85 15.76 13.43 -9.79
CA ARG A 85 16.81 13.89 -10.71
C ARG A 85 16.74 15.38 -10.98
N ASN A 86 15.54 15.95 -10.96
CA ASN A 86 15.35 17.36 -11.25
C ASN A 86 15.49 18.23 -10.01
N LYS A 87 14.94 17.81 -8.87
CA LYS A 87 14.88 18.63 -7.65
C LYS A 87 15.67 18.07 -6.48
N GLU A 88 16.14 16.84 -6.58
CA GLU A 88 16.85 16.15 -5.51
C GLU A 88 16.05 16.15 -4.20
N THR A 89 14.73 16.02 -4.29
CA THR A 89 13.85 15.97 -3.13
C THR A 89 12.81 14.89 -3.28
N VAL A 90 12.41 14.31 -2.15
CA VAL A 90 11.30 13.33 -2.09
C VAL A 90 10.13 13.86 -1.24
N ASN A 91 10.17 15.14 -0.88
CA ASN A 91 9.08 15.77 -0.15
C ASN A 91 8.01 16.27 -1.13
N ILE A 92 6.76 15.86 -0.90
CA ILE A 92 5.65 16.22 -1.80
C ILE A 92 5.41 17.73 -1.84
N ASP A 93 5.71 18.43 -0.76
CA ASP A 93 5.54 19.88 -0.68
C ASP A 93 6.41 20.62 -1.71
N GLU A 94 7.51 20.01 -2.13
CA GLU A 94 8.45 20.60 -3.08
C GLU A 94 8.21 20.12 -4.52
N MET A 95 7.29 19.18 -4.71
CA MET A 95 6.92 18.63 -6.02
C MET A 95 5.73 19.39 -6.57
N ASN A 96 5.95 20.27 -7.52
CA ASN A 96 4.88 21.05 -8.12
C ASN A 96 5.03 21.06 -9.64
N LEU A 97 4.31 20.18 -10.31
CA LEU A 97 4.31 20.07 -11.77
C LEU A 97 3.57 21.19 -12.45
N MET A 98 2.59 21.76 -11.78
CA MET A 98 1.73 22.79 -12.37
C MET A 98 2.39 24.16 -12.43
N ARG A 99 3.45 24.33 -11.68
CA ARG A 99 4.13 25.62 -11.58
C ARG A 99 5.13 25.83 -12.71
N TRP A 100 5.69 24.78 -13.23
CA TRP A 100 6.71 24.78 -14.27
C TRP A 100 6.56 23.63 -15.24
#